data_38ea160f328a8fe1e43e4b56c897caf4
#
_entry.id   38ea160f328a8fe1e43e4b56c897caf4
#
_cell.length_a   1.000
_cell.length_b   1.000
_cell.length_c   1.000
_cell.angle_alpha   90.00
_cell.angle_beta   90.00
_cell.angle_gamma   90.00
#
_symmetry.space_group_name_H-M   'P 1'
#
loop_
_entity.id
_entity.type
_entity.pdbx_description
1 polymer ?
#
loop_
_entity_poly.entity_id
_entity_poly.type
_entity_poly.pdbx_seq_one_letter_code
_entity_poly.pdbx_strand_id
1 'polypeptide(L)'
;MAASSICVQSSLRAMRPSLVVILGATGTGKSKLAMELGQRLKGEIISADSMQDNEDSGDGEDTVSNRKLQLEKLGGAELHKQLMEVDPTMAAMLHPNDIRKVARSLQIQQETGIAHSVWLDEQRKQKGGGGLGGPLRYPDPCIFWLHSDMEALDKRLDARVDEMLAAGLIDELKDFHVRYNQNKIHDQSQDYQHGIFQSIGFKEFHDYLIAPESCSQQEKDTLRNKGIEALKIATRRYARKQNKWVRNRFLKRPGDGVPPVYGLDVSDVSRWEETVLTPALQILASLCKGEEPAASPLRAERAELTNKRSRHTCDLCDKVIIGDLEWTAHLKSKKHYHHVKKKKRKSEERANQSQTLDISQDSLIAPSCCESPQKSSPDTRTGHTQVPVTS
;
A
#
# COMPACT_ATOMS: atom_id res chain seq x y z
N MET A 1 9.28 0.04 -6.97
CA MET A 1 8.83 -1.22 -7.59
C MET A 1 9.90 -1.67 -8.57
N ALA A 2 10.46 -2.83 -8.34
CA ALA A 2 11.47 -3.36 -9.24
C ALA A 2 10.79 -4.10 -10.40
N ALA A 3 10.81 -3.51 -11.59
CA ALA A 3 10.54 -4.19 -12.84
C ALA A 3 11.87 -4.24 -13.61
N SER A 4 12.34 -5.44 -13.95
CA SER A 4 13.50 -5.59 -14.84
C SER A 4 12.98 -5.75 -16.27
N SER A 5 13.39 -4.88 -17.17
CA SER A 5 12.98 -4.90 -18.58
C SER A 5 14.15 -5.31 -19.44
N ILE A 6 13.91 -6.18 -20.44
CA ILE A 6 14.90 -6.56 -21.44
C ILE A 6 14.46 -5.97 -22.77
N CYS A 7 15.25 -5.08 -23.34
CA CYS A 7 15.05 -4.55 -24.69
C CYS A 7 15.91 -5.35 -25.68
N VAL A 8 15.28 -5.93 -26.70
CA VAL A 8 15.99 -6.61 -27.79
C VAL A 8 16.09 -5.66 -28.97
N GLN A 9 17.24 -5.03 -29.17
CA GLN A 9 17.52 -4.30 -30.40
C GLN A 9 18.28 -5.22 -31.36
N SER A 10 17.62 -5.68 -32.42
CA SER A 10 18.29 -6.21 -33.58
C SER A 10 17.75 -5.56 -34.84
N SER A 11 18.62 -4.95 -35.60
CA SER A 11 18.36 -4.48 -36.95
C SER A 11 17.86 -5.63 -37.83
N LEU A 12 16.79 -5.41 -38.54
CA LEU A 12 16.11 -6.24 -39.52
C LEU A 12 14.85 -6.98 -38.98
N ARG A 13 13.70 -6.37 -39.27
CA ARG A 13 12.31 -6.73 -38.96
C ARG A 13 11.95 -6.53 -37.48
N ALA A 14 10.90 -5.78 -37.28
CA ALA A 14 10.32 -5.60 -35.95
C ALA A 14 10.11 -6.97 -35.30
N MET A 15 11.08 -7.40 -34.49
CA MET A 15 10.95 -8.62 -33.69
C MET A 15 9.86 -8.38 -32.65
N ARG A 16 8.89 -9.26 -32.58
CA ARG A 16 7.90 -9.31 -31.51
C ARG A 16 8.34 -10.38 -30.51
N PRO A 17 8.32 -10.12 -29.21
CA PRO A 17 7.94 -8.85 -28.57
C PRO A 17 9.04 -7.80 -28.62
N SER A 18 8.65 -6.51 -28.71
CA SER A 18 9.59 -5.38 -28.70
C SER A 18 10.22 -5.14 -27.32
N LEU A 19 9.60 -5.64 -26.27
CA LEU A 19 10.00 -5.47 -24.88
C LEU A 19 9.57 -6.69 -24.07
N VAL A 20 10.48 -7.21 -23.23
CA VAL A 20 10.18 -8.22 -22.22
C VAL A 20 10.20 -7.56 -20.85
N VAL A 21 9.08 -7.63 -20.12
CA VAL A 21 8.92 -7.04 -18.78
C VAL A 21 8.83 -8.15 -17.74
N ILE A 22 9.72 -8.15 -16.77
CA ILE A 22 9.74 -9.14 -15.70
C ILE A 22 9.26 -8.48 -14.40
N LEU A 23 8.10 -8.91 -13.93
CA LEU A 23 7.46 -8.44 -12.70
C LEU A 23 7.55 -9.51 -11.62
N GLY A 24 7.46 -9.09 -10.36
CA GLY A 24 7.43 -9.99 -9.21
C GLY A 24 7.81 -9.29 -7.93
N ALA A 25 7.58 -9.93 -6.79
CA ALA A 25 8.01 -9.42 -5.50
C ALA A 25 9.54 -9.51 -5.35
N THR A 26 10.08 -8.83 -4.35
CA THR A 26 11.48 -9.07 -3.95
C THR A 26 11.67 -10.54 -3.57
N GLY A 27 12.83 -11.11 -3.85
CA GLY A 27 13.12 -12.53 -3.58
C GLY A 27 12.52 -13.54 -4.55
N THR A 28 11.87 -13.11 -5.66
CA THR A 28 11.30 -14.04 -6.66
C THR A 28 12.26 -14.40 -7.80
N GLY A 29 13.48 -13.87 -7.83
CA GLY A 29 14.46 -14.21 -8.87
C GLY A 29 14.34 -13.40 -10.15
N LYS A 30 13.73 -12.20 -10.15
CA LYS A 30 13.60 -11.33 -11.33
C LYS A 30 14.95 -11.09 -12.04
N SER A 31 15.98 -10.71 -11.30
CA SER A 31 17.32 -10.45 -11.84
C SER A 31 17.95 -11.69 -12.43
N LYS A 32 17.74 -12.87 -11.82
CA LYS A 32 18.20 -14.16 -12.35
C LYS A 32 17.57 -14.43 -13.73
N LEU A 33 16.23 -14.34 -13.82
CA LEU A 33 15.54 -14.54 -15.09
C LEU A 33 15.96 -13.50 -16.13
N ALA A 34 16.13 -12.23 -15.74
CA ALA A 34 16.57 -11.17 -16.63
C ALA A 34 17.95 -11.47 -17.22
N MET A 35 18.91 -11.90 -16.42
CA MET A 35 20.25 -12.28 -16.89
C MET A 35 20.21 -13.51 -17.83
N GLU A 36 19.47 -14.55 -17.46
CA GLU A 36 19.36 -15.77 -18.26
C GLU A 36 18.69 -15.52 -19.62
N LEU A 37 17.62 -14.71 -19.66
CA LEU A 37 16.98 -14.32 -20.91
C LEU A 37 17.86 -13.34 -21.71
N GLY A 38 18.48 -12.36 -21.07
CA GLY A 38 19.35 -11.39 -21.71
C GLY A 38 20.52 -12.05 -22.44
N GLN A 39 21.16 -13.03 -21.80
CA GLN A 39 22.26 -13.83 -22.43
C GLN A 39 21.77 -14.60 -23.65
N ARG A 40 20.62 -15.30 -23.57
CA ARG A 40 20.07 -16.12 -24.65
C ARG A 40 19.54 -15.29 -25.82
N LEU A 41 18.92 -14.14 -25.51
CA LEU A 41 18.33 -13.24 -26.51
C LEU A 41 19.31 -12.18 -27.01
N LYS A 42 20.52 -12.11 -26.45
CA LYS A 42 21.52 -11.05 -26.71
C LYS A 42 20.92 -9.65 -26.55
N GLY A 43 20.11 -9.49 -25.50
CA GLY A 43 19.38 -8.27 -25.20
C GLY A 43 20.05 -7.44 -24.10
N GLU A 44 19.69 -6.18 -24.01
CA GLU A 44 20.08 -5.30 -22.91
C GLU A 44 19.09 -5.45 -21.74
N ILE A 45 19.62 -5.34 -20.52
CA ILE A 45 18.84 -5.41 -19.30
C ILE A 45 18.73 -4.00 -18.70
N ILE A 46 17.49 -3.52 -18.56
CA ILE A 46 17.21 -2.24 -17.92
C ILE A 46 16.64 -2.52 -16.53
N SER A 47 17.33 -2.07 -15.49
CA SER A 47 16.79 -2.08 -14.13
C SER A 47 15.87 -0.88 -13.95
N ALA A 48 14.60 -1.13 -13.65
CA ALA A 48 13.62 -0.09 -13.40
C ALA A 48 13.21 -0.10 -11.90
N ASP A 49 14.21 -0.03 -11.02
CA ASP A 49 14.01 0.10 -9.59
C ASP A 49 14.00 1.58 -9.22
N SER A 50 12.89 2.05 -8.64
CA SER A 50 12.75 3.45 -8.22
C SER A 50 13.60 3.82 -7.02
N MET A 51 14.29 2.85 -6.41
CA MET A 51 15.21 3.05 -5.29
C MET A 51 16.68 3.05 -5.73
N GLN A 52 16.97 2.79 -7.00
CA GLN A 52 18.30 2.95 -7.57
C GLN A 52 18.38 4.36 -8.14
N ASP A 53 19.23 5.19 -7.55
CA ASP A 53 19.52 6.51 -8.10
C ASP A 53 20.24 6.33 -9.45
N ASN A 54 19.59 6.79 -10.51
CA ASN A 54 20.29 6.98 -11.78
C ASN A 54 21.06 8.30 -11.64
N GLU A 55 22.36 8.23 -11.50
CA GLU A 55 23.27 9.39 -11.46
C GLU A 55 23.25 10.23 -12.75
N ASP A 56 22.52 9.81 -13.77
CA ASP A 56 22.48 10.40 -15.12
C ASP A 56 21.18 11.19 -15.43
N SER A 57 20.51 11.79 -14.45
CA SER A 57 19.46 12.77 -14.74
C SER A 57 20.07 14.16 -14.89
N GLY A 58 20.32 14.53 -16.15
CA GLY A 58 20.89 15.81 -16.52
C GLY A 58 20.07 17.04 -16.03
N ASP A 59 20.74 18.19 -16.06
CA ASP A 59 20.42 19.54 -15.54
C ASP A 59 18.98 20.10 -15.73
N GLY A 60 18.04 19.36 -16.30
CA GLY A 60 16.65 19.80 -16.49
C GLY A 60 15.66 19.38 -15.39
N GLU A 61 15.99 18.43 -14.50
CA GLU A 61 15.09 17.90 -13.47
C GLU A 61 15.08 18.72 -12.15
N ASP A 62 16.06 19.55 -11.91
CA ASP A 62 16.18 20.27 -10.62
C ASP A 62 15.05 21.26 -10.36
N THR A 63 14.55 21.95 -11.36
CA THR A 63 13.46 22.94 -11.21
C THR A 63 12.11 22.26 -10.96
N VAL A 64 11.87 21.14 -11.62
CA VAL A 64 10.64 20.34 -11.52
C VAL A 64 10.56 19.63 -10.18
N SER A 65 11.70 19.07 -9.74
CA SER A 65 11.83 18.41 -8.44
C SER A 65 11.68 19.39 -7.28
N ASN A 66 12.28 20.57 -7.37
CA ASN A 66 12.19 21.63 -6.36
C ASN A 66 10.77 22.18 -6.18
N ARG A 67 10.03 22.37 -7.28
CA ARG A 67 8.64 22.84 -7.24
C ARG A 67 7.73 21.82 -6.55
N LYS A 68 7.90 20.53 -6.84
CA LYS A 68 7.17 19.46 -6.18
C LYS A 68 7.45 19.41 -4.68
N LEU A 69 8.71 19.54 -4.27
CA LEU A 69 9.10 19.60 -2.86
C LEU A 69 8.52 20.82 -2.13
N GLN A 70 8.45 21.97 -2.80
CA GLN A 70 7.81 23.16 -2.25
C GLN A 70 6.30 22.94 -2.03
N LEU A 71 5.62 22.33 -3.00
CA LEU A 71 4.20 21.98 -2.86
C LEU A 71 3.98 20.97 -1.72
N GLU A 72 4.81 19.97 -1.59
CA GLU A 72 4.71 18.96 -0.52
C GLU A 72 4.85 19.58 0.90
N LYS A 73 5.55 20.70 1.06
CA LYS A 73 5.70 21.44 2.34
C LYS A 73 4.43 22.17 2.80
N LEU A 74 3.48 22.45 1.90
CA LEU A 74 2.23 23.18 2.23
C LEU A 74 1.25 22.35 3.08
N GLY A 75 1.45 21.05 3.19
CA GLY A 75 0.55 20.15 3.90
C GLY A 75 -0.63 19.66 3.08
N GLY A 76 -1.09 18.43 3.37
CA GLY A 76 -2.04 17.72 2.53
C GLY A 76 -3.42 18.37 2.40
N ALA A 77 -3.91 19.01 3.45
CA ALA A 77 -5.23 19.65 3.44
C ALA A 77 -5.26 20.89 2.53
N GLU A 78 -4.23 21.74 2.61
CA GLU A 78 -4.14 22.95 1.79
C GLU A 78 -3.89 22.61 0.32
N LEU A 79 -2.97 21.67 0.05
CA LEU A 79 -2.75 21.17 -1.31
C LEU A 79 -4.03 20.60 -1.94
N HIS A 80 -4.79 19.82 -1.16
CA HIS A 80 -6.02 19.23 -1.66
C HIS A 80 -7.10 20.28 -1.93
N LYS A 81 -7.14 21.36 -1.14
CA LYS A 81 -8.04 22.50 -1.37
C LYS A 81 -7.68 23.20 -2.69
N GLN A 82 -6.40 23.50 -2.92
CA GLN A 82 -5.94 24.06 -4.17
C GLN A 82 -6.26 23.17 -5.37
N LEU A 83 -6.07 21.83 -5.23
CA LEU A 83 -6.45 20.89 -6.27
C LEU A 83 -7.97 20.90 -6.54
N MET A 84 -8.78 21.08 -5.50
CA MET A 84 -10.24 21.14 -5.65
C MET A 84 -10.68 22.35 -6.47
N GLU A 85 -9.95 23.46 -6.40
CA GLU A 85 -10.23 24.69 -7.17
C GLU A 85 -9.87 24.53 -8.65
N VAL A 86 -8.74 23.85 -8.97
CA VAL A 86 -8.23 23.76 -10.36
C VAL A 86 -8.61 22.45 -11.06
N ASP A 87 -8.81 21.36 -10.33
CA ASP A 87 -9.21 20.05 -10.86
C ASP A 87 -10.10 19.29 -9.84
N PRO A 88 -11.39 19.67 -9.74
CA PRO A 88 -12.34 19.02 -8.83
C PRO A 88 -12.47 17.51 -9.06
N THR A 89 -12.37 17.07 -10.32
CA THR A 89 -12.46 15.67 -10.71
C THR A 89 -11.31 14.86 -10.11
N MET A 90 -10.08 15.36 -10.23
CA MET A 90 -8.91 14.69 -9.65
C MET A 90 -8.95 14.75 -8.13
N ALA A 91 -9.35 15.88 -7.54
CA ALA A 91 -9.49 16.03 -6.10
C ALA A 91 -10.49 15.03 -5.49
N ALA A 92 -11.59 14.74 -6.19
CA ALA A 92 -12.55 13.70 -5.76
C ALA A 92 -11.95 12.28 -5.77
N MET A 93 -10.94 12.03 -6.60
CA MET A 93 -10.28 10.72 -6.73
C MET A 93 -9.05 10.53 -5.85
N LEU A 94 -8.53 11.61 -5.24
CA LEU A 94 -7.33 11.58 -4.42
C LEU A 94 -7.66 11.86 -2.94
N HIS A 95 -7.01 11.10 -2.05
CA HIS A 95 -7.12 11.36 -0.63
C HIS A 95 -6.25 12.57 -0.25
N PRO A 96 -6.69 13.50 0.64
CA PRO A 96 -5.88 14.64 1.08
C PRO A 96 -4.50 14.26 1.63
N ASN A 97 -4.39 13.09 2.28
CA ASN A 97 -3.12 12.58 2.80
C ASN A 97 -2.20 11.96 1.72
N ASP A 98 -2.67 11.82 0.48
CA ASP A 98 -1.84 11.38 -0.65
C ASP A 98 -1.04 12.57 -1.23
N ILE A 99 -0.29 13.27 -0.38
CA ILE A 99 0.40 14.54 -0.65
C ILE A 99 1.17 14.47 -1.98
N ARG A 100 1.95 13.43 -2.21
CA ARG A 100 2.74 13.25 -3.45
C ARG A 100 1.88 13.21 -4.72
N LYS A 101 0.69 12.60 -4.67
CA LYS A 101 -0.20 12.52 -5.82
C LYS A 101 -0.92 13.84 -6.05
N VAL A 102 -1.35 14.49 -4.99
CA VAL A 102 -1.97 15.82 -5.03
C VAL A 102 -0.98 16.85 -5.57
N ALA A 103 0.25 16.90 -5.03
CA ALA A 103 1.31 17.78 -5.51
C ALA A 103 1.63 17.54 -6.99
N ARG A 104 1.73 16.28 -7.43
CA ARG A 104 1.96 15.95 -8.85
C ARG A 104 0.84 16.45 -9.76
N SER A 105 -0.41 16.34 -9.32
CA SER A 105 -1.55 16.82 -10.11
C SER A 105 -1.57 18.34 -10.25
N LEU A 106 -1.24 19.06 -9.17
CA LEU A 106 -1.07 20.51 -9.19
C LEU A 106 0.11 20.94 -10.07
N GLN A 107 1.23 20.22 -9.95
CA GLN A 107 2.41 20.48 -10.78
C GLN A 107 2.07 20.39 -12.28
N ILE A 108 1.40 19.31 -12.72
CA ILE A 108 0.99 19.14 -14.12
C ILE A 108 0.12 20.31 -14.57
N GLN A 109 -0.86 20.70 -13.77
CA GLN A 109 -1.73 21.81 -14.09
C GLN A 109 -0.94 23.14 -14.18
N GLN A 110 0.01 23.40 -13.28
CA GLN A 110 0.83 24.60 -13.32
C GLN A 110 1.79 24.63 -14.49
N GLU A 111 2.33 23.49 -14.93
CA GLU A 111 3.26 23.38 -16.05
C GLU A 111 2.55 23.44 -17.41
N THR A 112 1.36 22.85 -17.52
CA THR A 112 0.66 22.71 -18.79
C THR A 112 -0.54 23.63 -18.96
N GLY A 113 -1.04 24.24 -17.87
CA GLY A 113 -2.30 24.98 -17.86
C GLY A 113 -3.54 24.09 -17.95
N ILE A 114 -3.39 22.77 -18.08
CA ILE A 114 -4.48 21.79 -18.28
C ILE A 114 -4.68 20.97 -17.00
N ALA A 115 -5.93 20.79 -16.58
CA ALA A 115 -6.26 19.93 -15.44
C ALA A 115 -5.76 18.50 -15.68
N HIS A 116 -5.13 17.90 -14.67
CA HIS A 116 -4.55 16.57 -14.81
C HIS A 116 -5.59 15.49 -15.14
N SER A 117 -6.83 15.63 -14.66
CA SER A 117 -7.93 14.73 -15.01
C SER A 117 -8.24 14.74 -16.51
N VAL A 118 -8.23 15.92 -17.13
CA VAL A 118 -8.44 16.10 -18.57
C VAL A 118 -7.29 15.46 -19.35
N TRP A 119 -6.05 15.70 -18.94
CA TRP A 119 -4.85 15.11 -19.53
C TRP A 119 -4.90 13.58 -19.53
N LEU A 120 -5.28 12.99 -18.41
CA LEU A 120 -5.43 11.53 -18.29
C LEU A 120 -6.57 10.98 -19.15
N ASP A 121 -7.66 11.72 -19.29
CA ASP A 121 -8.79 11.32 -20.11
C ASP A 121 -8.45 11.36 -21.61
N GLU A 122 -7.75 12.40 -22.05
CA GLU A 122 -7.24 12.50 -23.42
C GLU A 122 -6.26 11.38 -23.75
N GLN A 123 -5.32 11.06 -22.84
CA GLN A 123 -4.40 9.94 -23.03
C GLN A 123 -5.14 8.61 -23.20
N ARG A 124 -6.20 8.37 -22.44
CA ARG A 124 -7.00 7.14 -22.55
C ARG A 124 -7.78 7.04 -23.85
N LYS A 125 -8.22 8.18 -24.40
CA LYS A 125 -8.96 8.26 -25.66
C LYS A 125 -8.09 8.10 -26.90
N GLN A 126 -6.77 8.23 -26.78
CA GLN A 126 -5.85 8.00 -27.89
C GLN A 126 -5.96 6.57 -28.40
N LYS A 127 -5.74 6.37 -29.70
CA LYS A 127 -5.73 5.03 -30.32
C LYS A 127 -4.66 4.16 -29.64
N GLY A 128 -5.08 3.02 -29.04
CA GLY A 128 -4.20 2.15 -28.25
C GLY A 128 -4.12 2.56 -26.77
N GLY A 129 -4.81 3.59 -26.34
CA GLY A 129 -5.02 3.92 -24.93
C GLY A 129 -6.01 2.95 -24.27
N GLY A 130 -5.93 2.80 -22.96
CA GLY A 130 -6.79 1.86 -22.25
C GLY A 130 -6.64 1.89 -20.73
N GLY A 131 -6.90 0.76 -20.08
CA GLY A 131 -6.86 0.62 -18.63
C GLY A 131 -5.53 0.96 -17.97
N LEU A 132 -4.42 0.94 -18.70
CA LEU A 132 -3.09 1.33 -18.23
C LEU A 132 -2.79 2.83 -18.39
N GLY A 133 -3.52 3.53 -19.26
CA GLY A 133 -3.31 4.94 -19.57
C GLY A 133 -3.32 5.19 -21.08
N GLY A 134 -2.40 6.02 -21.59
CA GLY A 134 -2.20 6.24 -23.01
C GLY A 134 -1.66 5.03 -23.76
N PRO A 135 -1.43 5.16 -25.09
CA PRO A 135 -0.89 4.09 -25.91
C PRO A 135 0.51 3.67 -25.39
N LEU A 136 0.81 2.38 -25.53
CA LEU A 136 2.11 1.87 -25.13
C LEU A 136 3.19 2.39 -26.08
N ARG A 137 4.31 2.89 -25.54
CA ARG A 137 5.47 3.32 -26.32
C ARG A 137 6.08 2.17 -27.10
N TYR A 138 6.07 0.98 -26.51
CA TYR A 138 6.56 -0.24 -27.15
C TYR A 138 5.35 -1.16 -27.38
N PRO A 139 4.98 -1.41 -28.64
CA PRO A 139 3.86 -2.28 -28.96
C PRO A 139 4.20 -3.74 -28.62
N ASP A 140 3.20 -4.53 -28.32
CA ASP A 140 3.27 -5.97 -28.10
C ASP A 140 4.35 -6.41 -27.06
N PRO A 141 4.38 -5.85 -25.85
CA PRO A 141 5.34 -6.29 -24.83
C PRO A 141 4.94 -7.66 -24.29
N CYS A 142 5.94 -8.50 -24.00
CA CYS A 142 5.74 -9.74 -23.26
C CYS A 142 5.95 -9.47 -21.76
N ILE A 143 4.95 -9.74 -20.95
CA ILE A 143 5.02 -9.51 -19.49
C ILE A 143 5.03 -10.86 -18.77
N PHE A 144 6.12 -11.13 -18.05
CA PHE A 144 6.21 -12.24 -17.11
C PHE A 144 5.98 -11.77 -15.69
N TRP A 145 5.17 -12.51 -14.95
CA TRP A 145 4.99 -12.30 -13.52
C TRP A 145 5.48 -13.53 -12.75
N LEU A 146 6.61 -13.35 -12.06
CA LEU A 146 7.13 -14.36 -11.13
C LEU A 146 6.31 -14.30 -9.85
N HIS A 147 5.50 -15.32 -9.64
CA HIS A 147 4.67 -15.46 -8.44
C HIS A 147 5.08 -16.69 -7.64
N SER A 148 4.83 -16.65 -6.35
CA SER A 148 5.15 -17.74 -5.43
C SER A 148 4.02 -17.90 -4.43
N ASP A 149 3.86 -19.10 -3.91
CA ASP A 149 3.17 -19.30 -2.65
C ASP A 149 3.74 -18.37 -1.58
N MET A 150 2.85 -17.76 -0.77
CA MET A 150 3.28 -16.73 0.18
C MET A 150 4.09 -17.28 1.35
N GLU A 151 3.83 -18.52 1.76
CA GLU A 151 4.60 -19.14 2.85
C GLU A 151 6.01 -19.51 2.37
N ALA A 152 6.13 -20.06 1.15
CA ALA A 152 7.41 -20.36 0.53
C ALA A 152 8.23 -19.07 0.31
N LEU A 153 7.57 -17.99 -0.13
CA LEU A 153 8.23 -16.69 -0.30
C LEU A 153 8.68 -16.10 1.04
N ASP A 154 7.85 -16.13 2.07
CA ASP A 154 8.19 -15.60 3.40
C ASP A 154 9.43 -16.30 3.98
N LYS A 155 9.49 -17.63 3.91
CA LYS A 155 10.68 -18.42 4.34
C LYS A 155 11.95 -18.01 3.59
N ARG A 156 11.83 -17.80 2.27
CA ARG A 156 12.95 -17.36 1.43
C ARG A 156 13.41 -15.94 1.75
N LEU A 157 12.46 -15.05 2.03
CA LEU A 157 12.78 -13.67 2.42
C LEU A 157 13.48 -13.61 3.77
N ASP A 158 13.04 -14.43 4.73
CA ASP A 158 13.68 -14.51 6.04
C ASP A 158 15.11 -15.07 5.92
N ALA A 159 15.32 -16.15 5.17
CA ALA A 159 16.65 -16.72 4.89
C ALA A 159 17.56 -15.69 4.18
N ARG A 160 17.03 -14.93 3.21
CA ARG A 160 17.79 -13.86 2.55
C ARG A 160 18.24 -12.77 3.53
N VAL A 161 17.41 -12.40 4.51
CA VAL A 161 17.82 -11.44 5.56
C VAL A 161 18.97 -12.02 6.38
N ASP A 162 18.90 -13.31 6.72
CA ASP A 162 19.97 -13.98 7.47
C ASP A 162 21.28 -14.03 6.65
N GLU A 163 21.19 -14.28 5.34
CA GLU A 163 22.34 -14.19 4.41
C GLU A 163 22.94 -12.78 4.35
N MET A 164 22.10 -11.74 4.26
CA MET A 164 22.54 -10.33 4.28
C MET A 164 23.25 -9.97 5.58
N LEU A 165 22.74 -10.44 6.71
CA LEU A 165 23.38 -10.27 8.02
C LEU A 165 24.75 -10.93 8.08
N ALA A 166 24.87 -12.16 7.55
CA ALA A 166 26.12 -12.89 7.47
C ALA A 166 27.13 -12.21 6.50
N ALA A 167 26.63 -11.53 5.45
CA ALA A 167 27.44 -10.79 4.50
C ALA A 167 27.89 -9.39 5.00
N GLY A 168 27.49 -8.96 6.20
CA GLY A 168 27.97 -7.72 6.81
C GLY A 168 26.97 -6.55 6.77
N LEU A 169 25.67 -6.81 6.58
CA LEU A 169 24.63 -5.76 6.55
C LEU A 169 24.73 -4.78 7.74
N ILE A 170 25.03 -5.28 8.94
CA ILE A 170 25.10 -4.43 10.14
C ILE A 170 26.27 -3.43 10.04
N ASP A 171 27.40 -3.86 9.53
CA ASP A 171 28.59 -3.02 9.37
C ASP A 171 28.39 -1.98 8.27
N GLU A 172 27.71 -2.37 7.16
CA GLU A 172 27.29 -1.44 6.11
C GLU A 172 26.35 -0.34 6.69
N LEU A 173 25.34 -0.74 7.47
CA LEU A 173 24.43 0.21 8.11
C LEU A 173 25.11 1.16 9.08
N LYS A 174 26.09 0.68 9.87
CA LYS A 174 26.89 1.50 10.78
C LYS A 174 27.76 2.50 10.02
N ASP A 175 28.48 2.05 9.00
CA ASP A 175 29.32 2.89 8.17
C ASP A 175 28.49 4.01 7.52
N PHE A 176 27.34 3.66 6.92
CA PHE A 176 26.44 4.62 6.34
C PHE A 176 25.84 5.57 7.40
N HIS A 177 25.52 5.05 8.58
CA HIS A 177 25.03 5.86 9.69
C HIS A 177 26.06 6.95 10.08
N VAL A 178 27.30 6.56 10.27
CA VAL A 178 28.38 7.49 10.65
C VAL A 178 28.59 8.56 9.58
N ARG A 179 28.62 8.17 8.30
CA ARG A 179 28.90 9.11 7.20
C ARG A 179 27.76 10.09 6.91
N TYR A 180 26.51 9.65 7.00
CA TYR A 180 25.40 10.43 6.43
C TYR A 180 24.24 10.69 7.39
N ASN A 181 24.14 9.96 8.49
CA ASN A 181 22.98 9.97 9.36
C ASN A 181 23.22 10.60 10.73
N GLN A 182 24.41 10.50 11.28
CA GLN A 182 24.74 10.92 12.63
C GLN A 182 24.47 12.42 12.86
N ASN A 183 24.90 13.27 11.93
CA ASN A 183 24.64 14.70 12.00
C ASN A 183 23.14 15.03 11.91
N LYS A 184 22.41 14.34 11.03
CA LYS A 184 20.97 14.53 10.87
C LYS A 184 20.18 14.14 12.12
N ILE A 185 20.63 13.12 12.84
CA ILE A 185 20.02 12.73 14.13
C ILE A 185 20.30 13.80 15.17
N HIS A 186 21.54 14.28 15.27
CA HIS A 186 21.93 15.33 16.20
C HIS A 186 21.09 16.61 15.99
N ASP A 187 20.88 17.00 14.75
CA ASP A 187 20.11 18.20 14.38
C ASP A 187 18.60 17.95 14.33
N GLN A 188 18.11 16.76 14.69
CA GLN A 188 16.71 16.33 14.58
C GLN A 188 16.12 16.49 13.18
N SER A 189 16.96 16.49 12.14
CA SER A 189 16.58 16.58 10.73
C SER A 189 16.44 15.22 10.04
N GLN A 190 16.48 14.13 10.79
CA GLN A 190 16.36 12.77 10.29
C GLN A 190 15.05 12.53 9.57
N ASP A 191 15.12 12.12 8.31
CA ASP A 191 13.96 11.78 7.49
C ASP A 191 14.12 10.41 6.84
N TYR A 192 13.27 9.45 7.24
CA TYR A 192 13.20 8.11 6.65
C TYR A 192 12.19 8.02 5.48
N GLN A 193 11.74 9.15 4.94
CA GLN A 193 10.73 9.17 3.88
C GLN A 193 11.29 9.56 2.52
N HIS A 194 12.53 10.07 2.46
CA HIS A 194 13.17 10.55 1.24
C HIS A 194 14.53 9.90 0.99
N GLY A 195 14.90 9.81 -0.30
CA GLY A 195 16.17 9.27 -0.74
C GLY A 195 16.42 7.84 -0.28
N ILE A 196 17.68 7.48 -0.11
CA ILE A 196 18.11 6.14 0.29
C ILE A 196 17.63 5.74 1.69
N PHE A 197 17.38 6.71 2.58
CA PHE A 197 16.89 6.44 3.94
C PHE A 197 15.50 5.81 4.00
N GLN A 198 14.71 5.87 2.93
CA GLN A 198 13.44 5.12 2.85
C GLN A 198 13.63 3.63 2.54
N SER A 199 14.85 3.18 2.24
CA SER A 199 15.18 1.77 2.06
C SER A 199 14.92 0.97 3.33
N ILE A 200 14.44 -0.26 3.14
CA ILE A 200 14.23 -1.18 4.27
C ILE A 200 15.60 -1.53 4.87
N GLY A 201 15.74 -1.34 6.18
CA GLY A 201 16.97 -1.54 6.91
C GLY A 201 17.28 -0.36 7.85
N PHE A 202 17.38 0.86 7.33
CA PHE A 202 17.75 2.02 8.15
C PHE A 202 16.78 2.31 9.27
N LYS A 203 15.49 2.33 8.96
CA LYS A 203 14.45 2.59 9.94
C LYS A 203 14.32 1.48 10.98
N GLU A 204 14.47 0.25 10.54
CA GLU A 204 14.31 -0.94 11.36
C GLU A 204 15.44 -1.08 12.39
N PHE A 205 16.65 -0.60 12.05
CA PHE A 205 17.82 -0.59 12.92
C PHE A 205 18.08 0.77 13.61
N HIS A 206 17.17 1.73 13.51
CA HIS A 206 17.37 3.06 14.09
C HIS A 206 17.79 3.01 15.57
N ASP A 207 16.99 2.35 16.43
CA ASP A 207 17.26 2.26 17.87
C ASP A 207 18.64 1.63 18.18
N TYR A 208 19.07 0.68 17.35
CA TYR A 208 20.38 0.03 17.48
C TYR A 208 21.52 0.97 17.07
N LEU A 209 21.35 1.73 15.98
CA LEU A 209 22.38 2.61 15.43
C LEU A 209 22.62 3.85 16.30
N ILE A 210 21.59 4.35 17.00
CA ILE A 210 21.69 5.50 17.90
C ILE A 210 21.95 5.12 19.35
N ALA A 211 22.08 3.81 19.67
CA ALA A 211 22.29 3.37 21.04
C ALA A 211 23.59 3.98 21.61
N PRO A 212 23.55 4.60 22.80
CA PRO A 212 24.73 5.22 23.39
C PRO A 212 25.82 4.21 23.69
N GLU A 213 27.07 4.65 23.72
CA GLU A 213 28.22 3.78 24.04
C GLU A 213 28.13 3.16 25.42
N SER A 214 27.47 3.85 26.35
CA SER A 214 27.20 3.36 27.71
C SER A 214 26.22 2.20 27.80
N CYS A 215 25.51 1.87 26.72
CA CYS A 215 24.61 0.72 26.66
C CYS A 215 25.38 -0.59 26.87
N SER A 216 24.86 -1.45 27.74
CA SER A 216 25.42 -2.79 27.93
C SER A 216 25.37 -3.62 26.65
N GLN A 217 26.26 -4.63 26.54
CA GLN A 217 26.26 -5.52 25.38
C GLN A 217 24.91 -6.25 25.23
N GLN A 218 24.30 -6.63 26.35
CA GLN A 218 23.01 -7.33 26.35
C GLN A 218 21.87 -6.44 25.80
N GLU A 219 21.87 -5.16 26.11
CA GLU A 219 20.91 -4.19 25.55
C GLU A 219 21.15 -3.99 24.06
N LYS A 220 22.41 -3.84 23.64
CA LYS A 220 22.78 -3.75 22.21
C LYS A 220 22.34 -4.97 21.42
N ASP A 221 22.53 -6.16 21.97
CA ASP A 221 22.08 -7.42 21.34
C ASP A 221 20.55 -7.50 21.25
N THR A 222 19.86 -7.00 22.28
CA THR A 222 18.38 -6.93 22.26
C THR A 222 17.88 -5.97 21.17
N LEU A 223 18.46 -4.78 21.06
CA LEU A 223 18.11 -3.80 20.02
C LEU A 223 18.42 -4.33 18.61
N ARG A 224 19.58 -5.00 18.47
CA ARG A 224 19.96 -5.66 17.21
C ARG A 224 18.94 -6.72 16.79
N ASN A 225 18.57 -7.62 17.70
CA ASN A 225 17.59 -8.68 17.40
C ASN A 225 16.20 -8.10 17.08
N LYS A 226 15.78 -7.06 17.80
CA LYS A 226 14.55 -6.32 17.47
C LYS A 226 14.61 -5.72 16.06
N GLY A 227 15.74 -5.15 15.66
CA GLY A 227 15.98 -4.63 14.30
C GLY A 227 15.88 -5.74 13.25
N ILE A 228 16.46 -6.91 13.47
CA ILE A 228 16.40 -8.06 12.57
C ILE A 228 14.95 -8.51 12.36
N GLU A 229 14.19 -8.69 13.43
CA GLU A 229 12.77 -9.07 13.31
C GLU A 229 11.94 -8.00 12.59
N ALA A 230 12.18 -6.73 12.89
CA ALA A 230 11.53 -5.62 12.19
C ALA A 230 11.87 -5.62 10.68
N LEU A 231 13.12 -5.89 10.31
CA LEU A 231 13.58 -6.00 8.93
C LEU A 231 12.89 -7.15 8.19
N LYS A 232 12.82 -8.36 8.79
CA LYS A 232 12.09 -9.51 8.23
C LYS A 232 10.61 -9.17 7.99
N ILE A 233 9.96 -8.59 8.98
CA ILE A 233 8.55 -8.17 8.88
C ILE A 233 8.35 -7.12 7.77
N ALA A 234 9.22 -6.11 7.70
CA ALA A 234 9.15 -5.05 6.69
C ALA A 234 9.32 -5.62 5.27
N THR A 235 10.29 -6.51 5.08
CA THR A 235 10.56 -7.18 3.79
C THR A 235 9.37 -8.03 3.33
N ARG A 236 8.79 -8.85 4.21
CA ARG A 236 7.58 -9.63 3.90
C ARG A 236 6.38 -8.72 3.55
N ARG A 237 6.18 -7.63 4.29
CA ARG A 237 5.13 -6.64 3.99
C ARG A 237 5.35 -5.97 2.64
N TYR A 238 6.59 -5.67 2.30
CA TYR A 238 6.95 -5.07 1.01
C TYR A 238 6.64 -6.02 -0.15
N ALA A 239 7.04 -7.28 -0.05
CA ALA A 239 6.72 -8.31 -1.05
C ALA A 239 5.21 -8.45 -1.29
N ARG A 240 4.40 -8.44 -0.22
CA ARG A 240 2.92 -8.47 -0.34
C ARG A 240 2.37 -7.23 -1.04
N LYS A 241 2.94 -6.05 -0.77
CA LYS A 241 2.55 -4.81 -1.47
C LYS A 241 2.89 -4.86 -2.96
N GLN A 242 4.05 -5.41 -3.31
CA GLN A 242 4.46 -5.58 -4.71
C GLN A 242 3.51 -6.55 -5.45
N ASN A 243 3.20 -7.72 -4.88
CA ASN A 243 2.25 -8.65 -5.46
C ASN A 243 0.84 -8.04 -5.62
N LYS A 244 0.37 -7.32 -4.60
CA LYS A 244 -0.90 -6.59 -4.68
C LYS A 244 -0.90 -5.55 -5.79
N TRP A 245 0.22 -4.85 -5.99
CA TRP A 245 0.36 -3.86 -7.05
C TRP A 245 0.27 -4.50 -8.43
N VAL A 246 1.00 -5.61 -8.68
CA VAL A 246 0.95 -6.34 -9.96
C VAL A 246 -0.48 -6.78 -10.26
N ARG A 247 -1.17 -7.43 -9.31
CA ARG A 247 -2.56 -7.84 -9.46
C ARG A 247 -3.48 -6.67 -9.80
N ASN A 248 -3.39 -5.59 -9.04
CA ASN A 248 -4.27 -4.43 -9.22
C ASN A 248 -3.97 -3.66 -10.51
N ARG A 249 -2.71 -3.63 -10.96
CA ARG A 249 -2.30 -2.88 -12.14
C ARG A 249 -2.56 -3.61 -13.44
N PHE A 250 -2.34 -4.93 -13.48
CA PHE A 250 -2.37 -5.73 -14.70
C PHE A 250 -3.54 -6.71 -14.76
N LEU A 251 -3.90 -7.37 -13.65
CA LEU A 251 -4.91 -8.43 -13.67
C LEU A 251 -6.33 -7.96 -13.31
N LYS A 252 -6.48 -6.81 -12.63
CA LYS A 252 -7.79 -6.28 -12.21
C LYS A 252 -8.27 -5.10 -13.04
N ARG A 253 -7.51 -4.64 -14.02
CA ARG A 253 -7.94 -3.55 -14.87
C ARG A 253 -8.58 -4.10 -16.13
N PRO A 254 -9.88 -3.89 -16.32
CA PRO A 254 -10.55 -4.21 -17.57
C PRO A 254 -10.13 -3.22 -18.64
N GLY A 255 -10.05 -3.65 -19.87
CA GLY A 255 -9.87 -2.77 -21.02
C GLY A 255 -9.05 -3.42 -22.12
N ASP A 256 -9.37 -3.03 -23.35
CA ASP A 256 -8.56 -3.32 -24.51
C ASP A 256 -7.22 -2.60 -24.37
N GLY A 257 -6.13 -3.23 -24.78
CA GLY A 257 -4.78 -2.64 -24.69
C GLY A 257 -3.99 -2.95 -23.40
N VAL A 258 -4.50 -3.82 -22.51
CA VAL A 258 -3.67 -4.39 -21.44
C VAL A 258 -2.90 -5.58 -22.03
N PRO A 259 -1.53 -5.54 -22.04
CA PRO A 259 -0.74 -6.63 -22.57
C PRO A 259 -0.96 -7.93 -21.80
N PRO A 260 -0.84 -9.08 -22.48
CA PRO A 260 -0.95 -10.38 -21.82
C PRO A 260 0.15 -10.55 -20.76
N VAL A 261 -0.24 -11.08 -19.59
CA VAL A 261 0.68 -11.38 -18.49
C VAL A 261 0.79 -12.88 -18.33
N TYR A 262 1.99 -13.43 -18.44
CA TYR A 262 2.25 -14.85 -18.25
C TYR A 262 2.78 -15.11 -16.84
N GLY A 263 2.11 -15.97 -16.09
CA GLY A 263 2.53 -16.36 -14.74
C GLY A 263 3.63 -17.42 -14.79
N LEU A 264 4.69 -17.20 -14.00
CA LEU A 264 5.77 -18.16 -13.80
C LEU A 264 5.86 -18.49 -12.32
N ASP A 265 5.69 -19.76 -11.96
CA ASP A 265 5.67 -20.17 -10.56
C ASP A 265 7.10 -20.39 -10.04
N VAL A 266 7.46 -19.64 -9.01
CA VAL A 266 8.74 -19.71 -8.32
C VAL A 266 8.61 -20.22 -6.88
N SER A 267 7.56 -20.94 -6.56
CA SER A 267 7.35 -21.49 -5.21
C SER A 267 8.47 -22.46 -4.83
N ASP A 268 8.88 -23.30 -5.78
CA ASP A 268 10.01 -24.21 -5.64
C ASP A 268 11.17 -23.79 -6.57
N VAL A 269 12.21 -23.21 -5.97
CA VAL A 269 13.39 -22.77 -6.74
C VAL A 269 14.27 -23.90 -7.28
N SER A 270 14.13 -25.12 -6.74
CA SER A 270 14.87 -26.28 -7.26
C SER A 270 14.39 -26.67 -8.67
N ARG A 271 13.15 -26.33 -8.99
CA ARG A 271 12.52 -26.59 -10.30
C ARG A 271 12.58 -25.37 -11.23
N TRP A 272 13.51 -24.44 -11.00
CA TRP A 272 13.60 -23.18 -11.74
C TRP A 272 13.63 -23.35 -13.25
N GLU A 273 14.41 -24.31 -13.74
CA GLU A 273 14.51 -24.59 -15.18
C GLU A 273 13.17 -25.01 -15.77
N GLU A 274 12.44 -25.87 -15.07
CA GLU A 274 11.17 -26.45 -15.51
C GLU A 274 10.00 -25.47 -15.40
N THR A 275 9.90 -24.73 -14.28
CA THR A 275 8.72 -23.92 -13.98
C THR A 275 8.86 -22.45 -14.40
N VAL A 276 10.08 -21.99 -14.66
CA VAL A 276 10.36 -20.58 -14.97
C VAL A 276 11.06 -20.41 -16.32
N LEU A 277 12.26 -20.95 -16.47
CA LEU A 277 13.10 -20.62 -17.62
C LEU A 277 12.59 -21.24 -18.91
N THR A 278 12.31 -22.54 -18.92
CA THR A 278 11.79 -23.26 -20.09
C THR A 278 10.44 -22.69 -20.55
N PRO A 279 9.43 -22.48 -19.69
CA PRO A 279 8.18 -21.83 -20.10
C PRO A 279 8.40 -20.41 -20.64
N ALA A 280 9.27 -19.60 -20.01
CA ALA A 280 9.55 -18.25 -20.51
C ALA A 280 10.13 -18.27 -21.92
N LEU A 281 11.09 -19.17 -22.18
CA LEU A 281 11.71 -19.31 -23.51
C LEU A 281 10.72 -19.81 -24.55
N GLN A 282 9.86 -20.77 -24.22
CA GLN A 282 8.81 -21.27 -25.12
C GLN A 282 7.83 -20.17 -25.51
N ILE A 283 7.36 -19.39 -24.53
CA ILE A 283 6.46 -18.25 -24.79
C ILE A 283 7.14 -17.25 -25.73
N LEU A 284 8.38 -16.86 -25.44
CA LEU A 284 9.13 -15.92 -26.29
C LEU A 284 9.35 -16.47 -27.69
N ALA A 285 9.67 -17.76 -27.82
CA ALA A 285 9.86 -18.41 -29.14
C ALA A 285 8.58 -18.37 -29.98
N SER A 286 7.42 -18.64 -29.40
CA SER A 286 6.13 -18.55 -30.10
C SER A 286 5.83 -17.10 -30.51
N LEU A 287 5.98 -16.13 -29.59
CA LEU A 287 5.74 -14.72 -29.89
C LEU A 287 6.69 -14.20 -30.99
N CYS A 288 7.96 -14.60 -30.98
CA CYS A 288 8.91 -14.24 -32.05
C CYS A 288 8.51 -14.78 -33.44
N LYS A 289 7.84 -15.92 -33.48
CA LYS A 289 7.29 -16.50 -34.73
C LYS A 289 5.94 -15.87 -35.12
N GLY A 290 5.32 -15.11 -34.25
CA GLY A 290 3.96 -14.58 -34.44
C GLY A 290 2.88 -15.64 -34.18
N GLU A 291 3.23 -16.71 -33.46
CA GLU A 291 2.34 -17.79 -33.04
C GLU A 291 1.78 -17.53 -31.66
N GLU A 292 0.60 -18.05 -31.37
CA GLU A 292 0.03 -18.00 -30.02
C GLU A 292 0.80 -18.96 -29.09
N PRO A 293 1.31 -18.51 -27.94
CA PRO A 293 1.98 -19.39 -26.99
C PRO A 293 1.06 -20.49 -26.46
N ALA A 294 1.58 -21.70 -26.29
CA ALA A 294 0.83 -22.79 -25.67
C ALA A 294 0.42 -22.48 -24.22
N ALA A 295 1.22 -21.69 -23.51
CA ALA A 295 0.89 -21.20 -22.19
C ALA A 295 -0.13 -20.05 -22.30
N SER A 296 -1.29 -20.21 -21.71
CA SER A 296 -2.31 -19.17 -21.66
C SER A 296 -1.89 -18.03 -20.72
N PRO A 297 -2.06 -16.76 -21.10
CA PRO A 297 -1.85 -15.66 -20.20
C PRO A 297 -2.81 -15.73 -19.01
N LEU A 298 -2.40 -15.19 -17.89
CA LEU A 298 -3.26 -15.10 -16.71
C LEU A 298 -4.51 -14.29 -17.07
N ARG A 299 -5.65 -14.89 -16.82
CA ARG A 299 -6.94 -14.22 -17.06
C ARG A 299 -7.07 -13.05 -16.12
N ALA A 300 -7.50 -11.91 -16.66
CA ALA A 300 -7.91 -10.79 -15.83
C ALA A 300 -8.99 -11.30 -14.85
N GLU A 301 -8.72 -11.16 -13.56
CA GLU A 301 -9.76 -11.32 -12.55
C GLU A 301 -10.83 -10.28 -12.90
N ARG A 302 -11.93 -10.67 -13.52
CA ARG A 302 -13.06 -9.77 -13.73
C ARG A 302 -13.53 -9.32 -12.35
N ALA A 303 -13.09 -8.15 -11.95
CA ALA A 303 -13.75 -7.47 -10.87
C ALA A 303 -15.15 -7.12 -11.40
N GLU A 304 -16.16 -7.89 -11.00
CA GLU A 304 -17.58 -7.60 -11.30
C GLU A 304 -18.01 -6.23 -10.78
N LEU A 305 -17.19 -5.61 -9.97
CA LEU A 305 -17.39 -4.27 -9.42
C LEU A 305 -16.20 -3.38 -9.83
N THR A 306 -16.40 -2.56 -10.84
CA THR A 306 -15.51 -1.41 -11.07
C THR A 306 -15.53 -0.56 -9.79
N ASN A 307 -14.43 -0.57 -9.04
CA ASN A 307 -14.30 0.29 -7.86
C ASN A 307 -14.24 1.75 -8.34
N LYS A 308 -15.39 2.43 -8.35
CA LYS A 308 -15.41 3.86 -8.60
C LYS A 308 -14.64 4.56 -7.50
N ARG A 309 -13.71 5.43 -7.88
CA ARG A 309 -12.96 6.26 -6.94
C ARG A 309 -13.80 7.49 -6.57
N SER A 310 -14.91 7.28 -5.89
CA SER A 310 -15.74 8.32 -5.32
C SER A 310 -15.28 8.67 -3.91
N ARG A 311 -15.42 9.93 -3.56
CA ARG A 311 -15.09 10.44 -2.23
C ARG A 311 -16.27 10.22 -1.29
N HIS A 312 -16.03 9.57 -0.18
CA HIS A 312 -16.96 9.38 0.93
C HIS A 312 -16.40 10.01 2.20
N THR A 313 -17.28 10.59 3.02
CA THR A 313 -16.91 11.10 4.34
C THR A 313 -17.72 10.38 5.40
N CYS A 314 -17.05 9.88 6.42
CA CYS A 314 -17.69 9.24 7.56
C CYS A 314 -17.64 10.18 8.77
N ASP A 315 -18.74 10.85 9.08
CA ASP A 315 -18.85 11.79 10.22
C ASP A 315 -18.67 11.12 11.58
N LEU A 316 -18.97 9.80 11.66
CA LEU A 316 -18.78 9.04 12.90
C LEU A 316 -17.32 8.74 13.23
N CYS A 317 -16.51 8.57 12.20
CA CYS A 317 -15.10 8.20 12.34
C CYS A 317 -14.15 9.35 12.01
N ASP A 318 -14.72 10.48 11.57
CA ASP A 318 -13.98 11.64 11.06
C ASP A 318 -12.93 11.23 10.01
N LYS A 319 -13.42 10.55 8.94
CA LYS A 319 -12.55 10.01 7.91
C LYS A 319 -13.08 10.27 6.52
N VAL A 320 -12.17 10.69 5.66
CA VAL A 320 -12.34 10.67 4.21
C VAL A 320 -11.89 9.30 3.69
N ILE A 321 -12.69 8.70 2.80
CA ILE A 321 -12.44 7.40 2.18
C ILE A 321 -12.68 7.54 0.69
N ILE A 322 -11.70 7.11 -0.10
CA ILE A 322 -11.77 7.17 -1.56
C ILE A 322 -11.97 5.76 -2.11
N GLY A 323 -13.09 5.57 -2.77
CA GLY A 323 -13.50 4.33 -3.43
C GLY A 323 -14.69 3.64 -2.75
N ASP A 324 -15.60 3.13 -3.57
CA ASP A 324 -16.86 2.51 -3.11
C ASP A 324 -16.61 1.19 -2.37
N LEU A 325 -15.61 0.41 -2.81
CA LEU A 325 -15.23 -0.83 -2.12
C LEU A 325 -14.59 -0.55 -0.75
N GLU A 326 -13.71 0.46 -0.69
CA GLU A 326 -13.10 0.91 0.56
C GLU A 326 -14.14 1.48 1.52
N TRP A 327 -15.13 2.19 1.01
CA TRP A 327 -16.27 2.67 1.79
C TRP A 327 -17.08 1.52 2.38
N THR A 328 -17.45 0.56 1.56
CA THR A 328 -18.17 -0.64 2.00
C THR A 328 -17.38 -1.43 3.05
N ALA A 329 -16.07 -1.59 2.84
CA ALA A 329 -15.19 -2.25 3.80
C ALA A 329 -15.09 -1.46 5.11
N HIS A 330 -15.03 -0.11 5.05
CA HIS A 330 -15.04 0.74 6.23
C HIS A 330 -16.32 0.57 7.06
N LEU A 331 -17.49 0.59 6.43
CA LEU A 331 -18.77 0.43 7.12
C LEU A 331 -18.87 -0.93 7.83
N LYS A 332 -18.29 -1.99 7.26
CA LYS A 332 -18.21 -3.34 7.85
C LYS A 332 -17.10 -3.50 8.90
N SER A 333 -16.24 -2.51 9.08
CA SER A 333 -15.08 -2.63 9.97
C SER A 333 -15.48 -2.62 11.46
N LYS A 334 -14.74 -3.43 12.26
CA LYS A 334 -14.93 -3.45 13.73
C LYS A 334 -14.81 -2.05 14.35
N LYS A 335 -13.92 -1.20 13.82
CA LYS A 335 -13.70 0.16 14.31
C LYS A 335 -14.92 1.05 14.06
N HIS A 336 -15.50 1.02 12.85
CA HIS A 336 -16.73 1.77 12.54
C HIS A 336 -17.90 1.30 13.42
N TYR A 337 -18.10 -0.01 13.54
CA TYR A 337 -19.13 -0.58 14.41
C TYR A 337 -18.99 -0.12 15.86
N HIS A 338 -17.76 -0.05 16.38
CA HIS A 338 -17.51 0.45 17.74
C HIS A 338 -17.92 1.93 17.90
N HIS A 339 -17.66 2.77 16.90
CA HIS A 339 -18.08 4.17 16.91
C HIS A 339 -19.62 4.30 16.86
N VAL A 340 -20.29 3.49 16.04
CA VAL A 340 -21.78 3.43 15.98
C VAL A 340 -22.36 3.05 17.34
N LYS A 341 -21.84 1.98 17.97
CA LYS A 341 -22.28 1.52 19.29
C LYS A 341 -22.07 2.59 20.38
N LYS A 342 -20.93 3.27 20.34
CA LYS A 342 -20.62 4.36 21.30
C LYS A 342 -21.58 5.55 21.12
N LYS A 343 -21.92 5.92 19.88
CA LYS A 343 -22.87 7.01 19.59
C LYS A 343 -24.26 6.64 20.07
N LYS A 344 -24.73 5.40 19.80
CA LYS A 344 -26.04 4.92 20.25
C LYS A 344 -26.17 4.96 21.77
N ARG A 345 -25.14 4.45 22.49
CA ARG A 345 -25.14 4.51 23.97
C ARG A 345 -25.24 5.96 24.50
N LYS A 346 -24.49 6.90 23.91
CA LYS A 346 -24.54 8.31 24.32
C LYS A 346 -25.89 8.95 24.02
N SER A 347 -26.58 8.56 22.95
CA SER A 347 -27.93 9.08 22.64
C SER A 347 -28.98 8.52 23.62
N GLU A 348 -28.87 7.25 24.01
CA GLU A 348 -29.73 6.62 25.01
C GLU A 348 -29.53 7.23 26.41
N GLU A 349 -28.26 7.50 26.80
CA GLU A 349 -27.94 8.19 28.07
C GLU A 349 -28.52 9.61 28.10
N ARG A 350 -28.47 10.35 26.98
CA ARG A 350 -29.07 11.70 26.87
C ARG A 350 -30.61 11.65 26.93
N ALA A 351 -31.24 10.70 26.26
CA ALA A 351 -32.69 10.53 26.27
C ALA A 351 -33.22 10.21 27.70
N ASN A 352 -32.49 9.34 28.41
CA ASN A 352 -32.84 9.01 29.81
C ASN A 352 -32.65 10.22 30.75
N GLN A 353 -31.61 11.05 30.52
CA GLN A 353 -31.43 12.30 31.33
C GLN A 353 -32.51 13.33 31.05
N SER A 354 -33.03 13.45 29.83
CA SER A 354 -34.15 14.34 29.50
C SER A 354 -35.45 13.88 30.15
N GLN A 355 -35.72 12.57 30.18
CA GLN A 355 -36.90 12.02 30.84
C GLN A 355 -36.87 12.18 32.37
N THR A 356 -35.68 12.12 32.99
CA THR A 356 -35.56 12.38 34.44
C THR A 356 -35.73 13.85 34.82
N LEU A 357 -35.46 14.79 33.90
CA LEU A 357 -35.69 16.21 34.11
C LEU A 357 -37.16 16.60 33.97
N ASP A 358 -37.94 15.96 33.09
CA ASP A 358 -39.39 16.19 32.93
C ASP A 358 -40.18 15.65 34.13
N ILE A 359 -39.75 14.52 34.71
CA ILE A 359 -40.42 13.96 35.93
C ILE A 359 -40.18 14.84 37.16
N SER A 360 -39.11 15.65 37.19
CA SER A 360 -38.82 16.57 38.31
C SER A 360 -39.56 17.90 38.24
N GLN A 361 -40.17 18.26 37.12
CA GLN A 361 -40.99 19.49 36.98
C GLN A 361 -42.47 19.29 37.27
N ASP A 362 -42.99 18.07 37.19
CA ASP A 362 -44.40 17.77 37.54
C ASP A 362 -44.65 17.55 39.03
N SER A 363 -43.62 17.62 39.89
CA SER A 363 -43.74 17.38 41.33
C SER A 363 -43.93 18.65 42.18
N LEU A 364 -44.24 19.81 41.58
CA LEU A 364 -44.43 21.09 42.31
C LEU A 364 -45.79 21.67 42.13
N ILE A 365 -46.88 20.88 42.22
CA ILE A 365 -48.25 21.42 42.47
C ILE A 365 -48.85 20.58 43.59
N ALA A 366 -48.78 21.12 44.80
CA ALA A 366 -49.60 20.66 45.94
C ALA A 366 -50.91 21.38 45.96
N PRO A 367 -52.01 20.72 46.31
CA PRO A 367 -53.06 21.38 47.08
C PRO A 367 -53.15 20.77 48.46
N SER A 368 -53.19 21.68 49.41
CA SER A 368 -53.59 21.56 50.81
C SER A 368 -54.97 20.95 50.98
N CYS A 369 -55.19 20.08 51.99
CA CYS A 369 -56.10 20.12 53.10
C CYS A 369 -56.59 18.75 53.57
N CYS A 370 -56.37 18.51 54.87
CA CYS A 370 -57.18 17.88 55.88
C CYS A 370 -57.73 16.43 55.79
N GLU A 371 -57.32 15.58 56.65
CA GLU A 371 -57.99 14.95 57.83
C GLU A 371 -57.44 13.53 58.05
N SER A 372 -56.96 13.30 59.26
CA SER A 372 -56.79 11.99 59.91
C SER A 372 -58.09 11.55 60.52
N PRO A 373 -58.44 10.33 61.00
CA PRO A 373 -57.54 9.40 61.68
C PRO A 373 -57.87 7.87 61.59
N GLN A 374 -56.97 7.12 62.20
CA GLN A 374 -57.14 5.89 63.00
C GLN A 374 -56.95 4.48 62.36
N LYS A 375 -55.89 3.84 62.82
CA LYS A 375 -55.72 2.51 63.46
C LYS A 375 -56.30 1.26 62.83
N SER A 376 -55.39 0.29 62.52
CA SER A 376 -55.20 -0.97 63.27
C SER A 376 -54.23 -1.91 62.58
N SER A 377 -53.21 -2.31 63.32
CA SER A 377 -52.51 -3.57 63.16
C SER A 377 -53.35 -4.69 63.80
N PRO A 378 -53.07 -5.99 63.75
CA PRO A 378 -51.76 -6.68 63.49
C PRO A 378 -51.90 -8.05 62.74
N ASP A 379 -50.76 -8.66 62.66
CA ASP A 379 -50.42 -10.10 62.85
C ASP A 379 -50.08 -10.98 61.69
N THR A 380 -48.82 -11.33 61.75
CA THR A 380 -48.17 -12.66 61.85
C THR A 380 -48.37 -13.73 60.81
N ARG A 381 -47.29 -14.21 60.28
CA ARG A 381 -46.65 -15.53 60.39
C ARG A 381 -46.01 -16.01 59.10
N THR A 382 -44.71 -16.11 59.12
CA THR A 382 -43.82 -17.36 59.10
C THR A 382 -43.97 -18.31 57.95
N GLY A 383 -42.82 -18.67 57.42
CA GLY A 383 -42.50 -19.95 56.79
C GLY A 383 -41.49 -19.87 55.69
N HIS A 384 -40.21 -19.95 55.99
CA HIS A 384 -39.28 -21.07 55.69
C HIS A 384 -39.55 -21.83 54.37
N THR A 385 -38.65 -21.94 53.42
CA THR A 385 -37.57 -22.95 53.44
C THR A 385 -36.86 -23.04 52.09
N GLN A 386 -35.53 -22.97 52.12
CA GLN A 386 -34.50 -23.79 51.43
C GLN A 386 -34.38 -23.91 49.91
N VAL A 387 -33.18 -23.62 49.53
CA VAL A 387 -32.35 -24.09 48.40
C VAL A 387 -32.28 -25.62 48.34
N PRO A 388 -31.96 -26.27 47.18
CA PRO A 388 -30.57 -26.51 46.75
C PRO A 388 -30.38 -26.46 45.22
N VAL A 389 -29.26 -25.99 44.73
CA VAL A 389 -27.92 -26.57 44.36
C VAL A 389 -27.95 -27.84 43.50
N THR A 390 -27.12 -27.80 42.45
CA THR A 390 -26.52 -28.80 41.55
C THR A 390 -27.24 -28.94 40.19
N SER A 391 -26.55 -28.89 39.06
CA SER A 391 -25.16 -29.27 38.68
C SER A 391 -24.66 -28.38 37.55
#